data_98127f20a5e49cf8f9ea225fb9ef53f8
#
_entry.id   98127f20a5e49cf8f9ea225fb9ef53f8
#
_cell.length_a   1.000
_cell.length_b   1.000
_cell.length_c   1.000
_cell.angle_alpha   90.00
_cell.angle_beta   90.00
_cell.angle_gamma   90.00
#
_symmetry.space_group_name_H-M   'P 1'
#
loop_
_entity.id
_entity.type
_entity.pdbx_description
1 polymer ?
#
loop_
_entity_poly.entity_id
_entity_poly.type
_entity_poly.pdbx_seq_one_letter_code
_entity_poly.pdbx_strand_id
1 'polypeptide(L)'
;MLPLVIKLSGKALAAENELLTLFKALQKARRPFILVHGGGVEVDRLMTDLKRDVKRIDGLRVSPAEDMPLIAGALAGTCSLMLRGLAVKAGLTPLGLVATDLNLSVVRPQDARLGRVAKAAPGTETAARRLLALMETGLTPVMSSVGIDDEGRLWNINADDVALAVALLLKAPLIFLSDVRGVLNADKALIRELTPHAAQKLIAEGIISGGMTVKVNAALAAAAATKAPVAIASVFDETLTHCLLSGKLPGTVFAS
;
A
#
# COMPACT_ATOMS: atom_id res chain seq x y z
N MET A 1 -14.53 1.21 -15.29
CA MET A 1 -13.09 1.57 -15.15
C MET A 1 -12.52 0.77 -13.98
N LEU A 2 -11.36 0.11 -14.14
CA LEU A 2 -10.72 -0.60 -13.04
C LEU A 2 -10.33 0.38 -11.93
N PRO A 3 -10.52 0.00 -10.65
CA PRO A 3 -10.11 0.83 -9.52
C PRO A 3 -8.58 0.98 -9.50
N LEU A 4 -8.11 2.04 -8.86
CA LEU A 4 -6.70 2.27 -8.59
C LEU A 4 -6.37 1.77 -7.19
N VAL A 5 -5.39 0.89 -7.03
CA VAL A 5 -4.87 0.50 -5.71
C VAL A 5 -3.76 1.49 -5.33
N ILE A 6 -3.90 2.14 -4.19
CA ILE A 6 -2.93 3.12 -3.68
C ILE A 6 -2.40 2.62 -2.34
N LYS A 7 -1.13 2.24 -2.30
CA LYS A 7 -0.46 1.88 -1.06
C LYS A 7 0.23 3.09 -0.45
N LEU A 8 -0.10 3.42 0.78
CA LEU A 8 0.49 4.52 1.53
C LEU A 8 1.64 4.04 2.42
N SER A 9 2.82 4.64 2.28
CA SER A 9 3.94 4.42 3.20
C SER A 9 3.72 5.12 4.54
N GLY A 10 4.50 4.77 5.57
CA GLY A 10 4.40 5.41 6.87
C GLY A 10 4.63 6.93 6.83
N LYS A 11 5.55 7.40 5.98
CA LYS A 11 5.78 8.84 5.78
C LYS A 11 4.62 9.53 5.05
N ALA A 12 4.00 8.84 4.09
CA ALA A 12 2.80 9.36 3.43
C ALA A 12 1.62 9.44 4.38
N LEU A 13 1.48 8.51 5.33
CA LEU A 13 0.43 8.55 6.35
C LEU A 13 0.50 9.79 7.25
N ALA A 14 1.70 10.30 7.51
CA ALA A 14 1.91 11.50 8.34
C ALA A 14 1.65 12.82 7.58
N ALA A 15 1.47 12.77 6.25
CA ALA A 15 1.29 13.94 5.39
C ALA A 15 -0.20 14.28 5.21
N GLU A 16 -0.86 14.73 6.27
CA GLU A 16 -2.33 14.91 6.29
C GLU A 16 -2.84 15.90 5.24
N ASN A 17 -2.15 17.03 5.03
CA ASN A 17 -2.58 18.05 4.07
C ASN A 17 -2.46 17.56 2.62
N GLU A 18 -1.37 16.87 2.31
CA GLU A 18 -1.12 16.26 1.00
C GLU A 18 -2.11 15.13 0.72
N LEU A 19 -2.40 14.30 1.74
CA LEU A 19 -3.42 13.25 1.64
C LEU A 19 -4.82 13.84 1.44
N LEU A 20 -5.18 14.90 2.15
CA LEU A 20 -6.46 15.57 1.96
C LEU A 20 -6.58 16.14 0.54
N THR A 21 -5.50 16.74 0.02
CA THR A 21 -5.44 17.26 -1.36
C THR A 21 -5.58 16.13 -2.38
N LEU A 22 -4.88 15.01 -2.17
CA LEU A 22 -4.98 13.81 -2.99
C LEU A 22 -6.41 13.26 -3.00
N PHE A 23 -7.05 13.12 -1.82
CA PHE A 23 -8.40 12.55 -1.71
C PHE A 23 -9.44 13.44 -2.40
N LYS A 24 -9.33 14.76 -2.28
CA LYS A 24 -10.17 15.71 -3.03
C LYS A 24 -9.99 15.58 -4.54
N ALA A 25 -8.74 15.39 -5.01
CA ALA A 25 -8.47 15.18 -6.43
C ALA A 25 -9.07 13.88 -6.95
N LEU A 26 -8.94 12.78 -6.20
CA LEU A 26 -9.53 11.47 -6.56
C LEU A 26 -11.05 11.53 -6.56
N GLN A 27 -11.67 12.20 -5.58
CA GLN A 27 -13.11 12.43 -5.52
C GLN A 27 -13.59 13.22 -6.75
N LYS A 28 -12.89 14.30 -7.11
CA LYS A 28 -13.19 15.13 -8.29
C LYS A 28 -13.02 14.36 -9.60
N ALA A 29 -12.01 13.51 -9.69
CA ALA A 29 -11.75 12.66 -10.87
C ALA A 29 -12.82 11.56 -11.03
N ARG A 30 -13.65 11.29 -10.01
CA ARG A 30 -14.61 10.19 -9.97
C ARG A 30 -13.97 8.84 -10.30
N ARG A 31 -12.69 8.71 -10.04
CA ARG A 31 -11.95 7.47 -10.27
C ARG A 31 -12.09 6.58 -9.03
N PRO A 32 -12.63 5.36 -9.15
CA PRO A 32 -12.69 4.44 -8.03
C PRO A 32 -11.28 4.06 -7.59
N PHE A 33 -11.04 4.02 -6.27
CA PHE A 33 -9.74 3.64 -5.72
C PHE A 33 -9.88 2.94 -4.38
N ILE A 34 -8.84 2.21 -4.02
CA ILE A 34 -8.69 1.48 -2.77
C ILE A 34 -7.42 2.00 -2.11
N LEU A 35 -7.52 2.41 -0.86
CA LEU A 35 -6.37 2.76 -0.04
C LEU A 35 -5.90 1.52 0.71
N VAL A 36 -4.60 1.22 0.62
CA VAL A 36 -3.95 0.20 1.46
C VAL A 36 -2.89 0.89 2.31
N HIS A 37 -2.90 0.65 3.60
CA HIS A 37 -1.98 1.29 4.52
C HIS A 37 -1.37 0.32 5.52
N GLY A 38 -0.17 0.64 5.96
CA GLY A 38 0.44 0.11 7.16
C GLY A 38 0.27 1.09 8.32
N GLY A 39 1.29 1.23 9.13
CA GLY A 39 1.29 2.11 10.30
C GLY A 39 2.44 1.77 11.23
N GLY A 40 3.56 1.30 10.66
CA GLY A 40 4.70 0.82 11.45
C GLY A 40 5.22 1.84 12.47
N VAL A 41 5.18 3.13 12.14
CA VAL A 41 5.58 4.22 13.05
C VAL A 41 4.63 4.30 14.25
N GLU A 42 3.31 4.23 14.00
CA GLU A 42 2.31 4.28 15.06
C GLU A 42 2.36 3.02 15.95
N VAL A 43 2.57 1.86 15.34
CA VAL A 43 2.81 0.62 16.10
C VAL A 43 4.06 0.74 16.97
N ASP A 44 5.19 1.25 16.43
CA ASP A 44 6.42 1.44 17.18
C ASP A 44 6.21 2.38 18.38
N ARG A 45 5.51 3.51 18.14
CA ARG A 45 5.17 4.47 19.17
C ARG A 45 4.35 3.81 20.29
N LEU A 46 3.25 3.13 19.93
CA LEU A 46 2.39 2.45 20.91
C LEU A 46 3.15 1.40 21.71
N MET A 47 3.96 0.56 21.04
CA MET A 47 4.75 -0.47 21.72
C MET A 47 5.76 0.14 22.69
N THR A 48 6.43 1.24 22.29
CA THR A 48 7.37 1.96 23.14
C THR A 48 6.67 2.57 24.36
N ASP A 49 5.52 3.22 24.17
CA ASP A 49 4.73 3.83 25.25
C ASP A 49 4.29 2.77 26.28
N LEU A 50 4.01 1.55 25.81
CA LEU A 50 3.65 0.40 26.65
C LEU A 50 4.86 -0.42 27.15
N LYS A 51 6.09 0.07 26.94
CA LYS A 51 7.35 -0.61 27.32
C LYS A 51 7.47 -2.02 26.74
N ARG A 52 6.98 -2.24 25.52
CA ARG A 52 7.12 -3.49 24.77
C ARG A 52 8.35 -3.44 23.87
N ASP A 53 9.01 -4.58 23.70
CA ASP A 53 10.17 -4.70 22.81
C ASP A 53 9.77 -4.57 21.35
N VAL A 54 10.50 -3.72 20.61
CA VAL A 54 10.35 -3.58 19.16
C VAL A 54 11.54 -4.22 18.48
N LYS A 55 11.40 -5.49 18.08
CA LYS A 55 12.43 -6.25 17.36
C LYS A 55 12.09 -6.39 15.88
N ARG A 56 13.13 -6.41 15.03
CA ARG A 56 13.00 -6.65 13.58
C ARG A 56 14.02 -7.69 13.13
N ILE A 57 13.59 -8.52 12.17
CA ILE A 57 14.43 -9.45 11.42
C ILE A 57 14.24 -9.12 9.95
N ASP A 58 15.30 -8.84 9.23
CA ASP A 58 15.29 -8.46 7.81
C ASP A 58 14.30 -7.33 7.49
N GLY A 59 14.18 -6.34 8.40
CA GLY A 59 13.28 -5.20 8.27
C GLY A 59 11.82 -5.47 8.66
N LEU A 60 11.42 -6.73 8.86
CA LEU A 60 10.08 -7.12 9.31
C LEU A 60 10.00 -7.10 10.84
N ARG A 61 8.88 -6.59 11.37
CA ARG A 61 8.62 -6.56 12.81
C ARG A 61 8.34 -7.97 13.31
N VAL A 62 9.10 -8.40 14.33
CA VAL A 62 8.73 -9.58 15.12
C VAL A 62 7.41 -9.27 15.83
N SER A 63 6.41 -10.10 15.64
CA SER A 63 5.03 -9.87 16.13
C SER A 63 4.56 -11.09 16.93
N PRO A 64 4.91 -11.20 18.22
CA PRO A 64 4.43 -12.27 19.07
C PRO A 64 2.90 -12.28 19.15
N ALA A 65 2.30 -13.43 19.44
CA ALA A 65 0.84 -13.58 19.46
C ALA A 65 0.19 -12.65 20.52
N GLU A 66 0.84 -12.46 21.64
CA GLU A 66 0.40 -11.58 22.73
C GLU A 66 0.41 -10.09 22.38
N ASP A 67 1.22 -9.68 21.41
CA ASP A 67 1.29 -8.29 20.96
C ASP A 67 0.33 -8.00 19.80
N MET A 68 -0.24 -9.03 19.17
CA MET A 68 -1.13 -8.86 18.02
C MET A 68 -2.36 -8.00 18.30
N PRO A 69 -3.03 -8.05 19.45
CA PRO A 69 -4.14 -7.14 19.75
C PRO A 69 -3.72 -5.66 19.72
N LEU A 70 -2.53 -5.32 20.21
CA LEU A 70 -1.99 -3.96 20.19
C LEU A 70 -1.61 -3.54 18.77
N ILE A 71 -0.93 -4.40 18.03
CA ILE A 71 -0.53 -4.17 16.63
C ILE A 71 -1.77 -3.98 15.75
N ALA A 72 -2.75 -4.86 15.87
CA ALA A 72 -4.00 -4.77 15.12
C ALA A 72 -4.81 -3.51 15.51
N GLY A 73 -4.87 -3.17 16.79
CA GLY A 73 -5.52 -1.95 17.29
C GLY A 73 -4.88 -0.67 16.70
N ALA A 74 -3.56 -0.60 16.64
CA ALA A 74 -2.86 0.53 16.03
C ALA A 74 -3.12 0.61 14.52
N LEU A 75 -3.03 -0.52 13.80
CA LEU A 75 -3.19 -0.55 12.35
C LEU A 75 -4.66 -0.38 11.92
N ALA A 76 -5.54 -1.29 12.34
CA ALA A 76 -6.93 -1.31 11.92
C ALA A 76 -7.82 -0.31 12.69
N GLY A 77 -7.39 0.08 13.89
CA GLY A 77 -8.00 1.15 14.69
C GLY A 77 -7.41 2.51 14.34
N THR A 78 -6.36 2.93 15.03
CA THR A 78 -5.85 4.31 15.00
C THR A 78 -5.52 4.79 13.58
N CYS A 79 -4.65 4.09 12.85
CA CYS A 79 -4.24 4.51 11.50
C CYS A 79 -5.41 4.51 10.52
N SER A 80 -6.25 3.47 10.55
CA SER A 80 -7.42 3.37 9.68
C SER A 80 -8.45 4.48 9.96
N LEU A 81 -8.71 4.77 11.23
CA LEU A 81 -9.65 5.83 11.64
C LEU A 81 -9.17 7.23 11.22
N MET A 82 -7.86 7.52 11.38
CA MET A 82 -7.28 8.79 10.92
C MET A 82 -7.45 8.97 9.41
N LEU A 83 -7.12 7.96 8.61
CA LEU A 83 -7.29 8.01 7.15
C LEU A 83 -8.77 8.16 6.74
N ARG A 84 -9.66 7.43 7.39
CA ARG A 84 -11.09 7.54 7.13
C ARG A 84 -11.63 8.92 7.51
N GLY A 85 -11.14 9.52 8.58
CA GLY A 85 -11.46 10.90 8.95
C GLY A 85 -11.07 11.90 7.87
N LEU A 86 -9.85 11.77 7.31
CA LEU A 86 -9.40 12.59 6.18
C LEU A 86 -10.24 12.35 4.92
N ALA A 87 -10.62 11.08 4.65
CA ALA A 87 -11.48 10.73 3.51
C ALA A 87 -12.87 11.38 3.63
N VAL A 88 -13.49 11.34 4.82
CA VAL A 88 -14.76 12.06 5.10
C VAL A 88 -14.59 13.56 4.88
N LYS A 89 -13.52 14.18 5.38
CA LYS A 89 -13.20 15.60 5.16
C LYS A 89 -13.02 15.95 3.68
N ALA A 90 -12.65 14.99 2.85
CA ALA A 90 -12.55 15.13 1.39
C ALA A 90 -13.87 14.89 0.65
N GLY A 91 -14.98 14.56 1.34
CA GLY A 91 -16.27 14.24 0.73
C GLY A 91 -16.41 12.80 0.23
N LEU A 92 -15.57 11.90 0.70
CA LEU A 92 -15.63 10.47 0.40
C LEU A 92 -16.44 9.71 1.44
N THR A 93 -16.93 8.52 1.10
CA THR A 93 -17.62 7.59 2.01
C THR A 93 -16.71 6.38 2.30
N PRO A 94 -15.79 6.48 3.29
CA PRO A 94 -14.82 5.43 3.53
C PRO A 94 -15.42 4.17 4.17
N LEU A 95 -14.97 3.01 3.70
CA LEU A 95 -15.25 1.70 4.28
C LEU A 95 -13.94 1.11 4.83
N GLY A 96 -13.84 0.97 6.16
CA GLY A 96 -12.67 0.34 6.79
C GLY A 96 -12.71 -1.18 6.64
N LEU A 97 -11.59 -1.75 6.19
CA LEU A 97 -11.39 -3.18 6.01
C LEU A 97 -10.04 -3.60 6.57
N VAL A 98 -9.92 -4.88 6.95
CA VAL A 98 -8.64 -5.57 7.09
C VAL A 98 -8.34 -6.40 5.83
N ALA A 99 -7.10 -6.83 5.65
CA ALA A 99 -6.65 -7.47 4.41
C ALA A 99 -7.46 -8.70 4.00
N THR A 100 -8.00 -9.44 4.96
CA THR A 100 -8.73 -10.70 4.72
C THR A 100 -10.26 -10.53 4.68
N ASP A 101 -10.78 -9.34 4.95
CA ASP A 101 -12.23 -9.11 4.87
C ASP A 101 -12.75 -9.45 3.47
N LEU A 102 -13.99 -9.93 3.40
CA LEU A 102 -14.64 -10.38 2.17
C LEU A 102 -13.88 -11.53 1.46
N ASN A 103 -12.88 -12.15 2.09
CA ASN A 103 -11.91 -13.07 1.50
C ASN A 103 -11.06 -12.45 0.38
N LEU A 104 -10.72 -11.16 0.51
CA LEU A 104 -9.91 -10.41 -0.46
C LEU A 104 -8.47 -10.90 -0.53
N SER A 105 -7.95 -11.40 0.59
CA SER A 105 -6.66 -12.10 0.62
C SER A 105 -6.67 -13.27 1.59
N VAL A 106 -5.68 -14.13 1.42
CA VAL A 106 -5.44 -15.30 2.27
C VAL A 106 -4.12 -15.11 3.00
N VAL A 107 -4.13 -15.38 4.30
CA VAL A 107 -2.93 -15.36 5.15
C VAL A 107 -1.97 -16.47 4.75
N ARG A 108 -0.71 -16.14 4.54
CA ARG A 108 0.38 -17.09 4.31
C ARG A 108 1.47 -16.84 5.35
N PRO A 109 1.51 -17.63 6.44
CA PRO A 109 2.54 -17.49 7.46
C PRO A 109 3.95 -17.46 6.86
N GLN A 110 4.81 -16.64 7.45
CA GLN A 110 6.22 -16.54 7.07
C GLN A 110 7.11 -17.32 8.05
N ASP A 111 8.32 -16.83 8.25
CA ASP A 111 9.30 -17.38 9.17
C ASP A 111 8.76 -17.41 10.61
N ALA A 112 8.80 -18.58 11.24
CA ALA A 112 8.33 -18.76 12.62
C ALA A 112 9.05 -17.85 13.63
N ARG A 113 10.29 -17.42 13.34
CA ARG A 113 11.05 -16.48 14.17
C ARG A 113 10.38 -15.09 14.26
N LEU A 114 9.53 -14.76 13.29
CA LEU A 114 8.79 -13.50 13.26
C LEU A 114 7.49 -13.54 14.09
N GLY A 115 7.08 -14.72 14.57
CA GLY A 115 5.80 -14.88 15.27
C GLY A 115 4.61 -14.81 14.28
N ARG A 116 3.63 -13.96 14.57
CA ARG A 116 2.40 -13.76 13.76
C ARG A 116 2.63 -12.80 12.60
N VAL A 117 3.62 -13.09 11.76
CA VAL A 117 3.89 -12.33 10.52
C VAL A 117 3.55 -13.20 9.31
N ALA A 118 2.85 -12.63 8.35
CA ALA A 118 2.40 -13.32 7.16
C ALA A 118 2.56 -12.48 5.89
N LYS A 119 2.47 -13.13 4.73
CA LYS A 119 2.19 -12.53 3.43
C LYS A 119 0.71 -12.62 3.11
N ALA A 120 0.23 -11.73 2.25
CA ALA A 120 -1.08 -11.83 1.63
C ALA A 120 -0.96 -12.56 0.29
N ALA A 121 -1.78 -13.58 0.07
CA ALA A 121 -2.03 -14.13 -1.26
C ALA A 121 -3.39 -13.61 -1.76
N PRO A 122 -3.58 -13.43 -3.08
CA PRO A 122 -4.87 -12.99 -3.62
C PRO A 122 -6.01 -13.92 -3.21
N GLY A 123 -7.16 -13.36 -2.93
CA GLY A 123 -8.39 -14.08 -2.64
C GLY A 123 -9.06 -14.64 -3.89
N THR A 124 -10.37 -14.81 -3.84
CA THR A 124 -11.16 -15.40 -4.92
C THR A 124 -11.77 -14.35 -5.85
N GLU A 125 -12.12 -14.75 -7.07
CA GLU A 125 -12.87 -13.89 -8.00
C GLU A 125 -14.22 -13.42 -7.43
N THR A 126 -14.87 -14.25 -6.59
CA THR A 126 -16.09 -13.85 -5.87
C THR A 126 -15.80 -12.71 -4.88
N ALA A 127 -14.66 -12.73 -4.21
CA ALA A 127 -14.22 -11.64 -3.33
C ALA A 127 -14.02 -10.34 -4.12
N ALA A 128 -13.37 -10.42 -5.30
CA ALA A 128 -13.23 -9.28 -6.19
C ALA A 128 -14.59 -8.67 -6.57
N ARG A 129 -15.55 -9.49 -6.98
CA ARG A 129 -16.91 -9.03 -7.32
C ARG A 129 -17.61 -8.36 -6.15
N ARG A 130 -17.49 -8.90 -4.94
CA ARG A 130 -18.06 -8.27 -3.72
C ARG A 130 -17.47 -6.89 -3.45
N LEU A 131 -16.14 -6.76 -3.54
CA LEU A 131 -15.48 -5.48 -3.32
C LEU A 131 -15.90 -4.45 -4.37
N LEU A 132 -15.92 -4.82 -5.65
CA LEU A 132 -16.36 -3.95 -6.74
C LEU A 132 -17.81 -3.50 -6.57
N ALA A 133 -18.72 -4.40 -6.19
CA ALA A 133 -20.12 -4.07 -5.92
C ALA A 133 -20.27 -3.05 -4.78
N LEU A 134 -19.48 -3.18 -3.70
CA LEU A 134 -19.46 -2.17 -2.62
C LEU A 134 -18.93 -0.82 -3.13
N MET A 135 -17.92 -0.81 -3.97
CA MET A 135 -17.41 0.44 -4.56
C MET A 135 -18.40 1.10 -5.51
N GLU A 136 -19.22 0.33 -6.23
CA GLU A 136 -20.30 0.83 -7.09
C GLU A 136 -21.39 1.58 -6.29
N THR A 137 -21.57 1.27 -5.01
CA THR A 137 -22.46 2.05 -4.12
C THR A 137 -21.86 3.37 -3.63
N GLY A 138 -20.64 3.73 -4.10
CA GLY A 138 -19.94 4.95 -3.73
C GLY A 138 -19.01 4.80 -2.52
N LEU A 139 -18.82 3.60 -2.00
CA LEU A 139 -17.89 3.34 -0.90
C LEU A 139 -16.44 3.37 -1.36
N THR A 140 -15.57 3.95 -0.52
CA THR A 140 -14.12 3.99 -0.74
C THR A 140 -13.43 3.07 0.27
N PRO A 141 -12.90 1.90 -0.15
CA PRO A 141 -12.22 0.98 0.75
C PRO A 141 -10.92 1.57 1.31
N VAL A 142 -10.74 1.48 2.63
CA VAL A 142 -9.53 1.83 3.37
C VAL A 142 -9.07 0.58 4.12
N MET A 143 -8.04 -0.06 3.61
CA MET A 143 -7.61 -1.38 4.02
C MET A 143 -6.34 -1.33 4.85
N SER A 144 -6.39 -1.85 6.06
CA SER A 144 -5.22 -2.02 6.92
C SER A 144 -4.49 -3.35 6.65
N SER A 145 -3.21 -3.38 6.99
CA SER A 145 -2.34 -4.55 6.80
C SER A 145 -2.44 -5.58 7.94
N VAL A 146 -3.65 -5.82 8.42
CA VAL A 146 -3.98 -6.89 9.38
C VAL A 146 -4.70 -8.00 8.65
N GLY A 147 -4.38 -9.25 8.94
CA GLY A 147 -5.11 -10.41 8.45
C GLY A 147 -5.71 -11.23 9.58
N ILE A 148 -6.75 -11.98 9.27
CA ILE A 148 -7.37 -12.98 10.13
C ILE A 148 -7.35 -14.32 9.38
N ASP A 149 -6.83 -15.38 9.99
CA ASP A 149 -6.83 -16.70 9.38
C ASP A 149 -8.12 -17.49 9.68
N ASP A 150 -8.23 -18.70 9.13
CA ASP A 150 -9.41 -19.56 9.30
C ASP A 150 -9.65 -20.04 10.75
N GLU A 151 -8.63 -19.88 11.62
CA GLU A 151 -8.73 -20.17 13.06
C GLU A 151 -9.07 -18.91 13.88
N GLY A 152 -9.32 -17.76 13.22
CA GLY A 152 -9.61 -16.48 13.87
C GLY A 152 -8.38 -15.78 14.45
N ARG A 153 -7.16 -16.20 14.12
CA ARG A 153 -5.92 -15.62 14.64
C ARG A 153 -5.52 -14.38 13.84
N LEU A 154 -5.07 -13.35 14.56
CA LEU A 154 -4.57 -12.11 13.97
C LEU A 154 -3.15 -12.28 13.42
N TRP A 155 -2.89 -11.65 12.28
CA TRP A 155 -1.60 -11.64 11.60
C TRP A 155 -1.21 -10.22 11.17
N ASN A 156 0.05 -9.88 11.42
CA ASN A 156 0.67 -8.68 10.87
C ASN A 156 1.17 -8.98 9.44
N ILE A 157 0.67 -8.24 8.47
CA ILE A 157 1.03 -8.43 7.06
C ILE A 157 1.76 -7.17 6.59
N ASN A 158 2.75 -7.32 5.70
CA ASN A 158 3.35 -6.16 5.06
C ASN A 158 2.31 -5.49 4.14
N ALA A 159 2.12 -4.17 4.29
CA ALA A 159 1.15 -3.43 3.50
C ALA A 159 1.45 -3.45 1.98
N ASP A 160 2.71 -3.65 1.58
CA ASP A 160 3.08 -3.84 0.17
C ASP A 160 2.54 -5.16 -0.36
N ASP A 161 2.61 -6.24 0.44
CA ASP A 161 2.05 -7.55 0.08
C ASP A 161 0.52 -7.48 -0.01
N VAL A 162 -0.15 -6.76 0.90
CA VAL A 162 -1.61 -6.56 0.84
C VAL A 162 -2.00 -5.81 -0.43
N ALA A 163 -1.31 -4.72 -0.73
CA ALA A 163 -1.59 -3.92 -1.93
C ALA A 163 -1.38 -4.72 -3.21
N LEU A 164 -0.30 -5.52 -3.27
CA LEU A 164 -0.02 -6.42 -4.37
C LEU A 164 -1.11 -7.49 -4.52
N ALA A 165 -1.52 -8.14 -3.42
CA ALA A 165 -2.57 -9.17 -3.44
C ALA A 165 -3.90 -8.61 -3.98
N VAL A 166 -4.29 -7.40 -3.54
CA VAL A 166 -5.50 -6.72 -4.02
C VAL A 166 -5.37 -6.30 -5.49
N ALA A 167 -4.21 -5.77 -5.89
CA ALA A 167 -3.96 -5.40 -7.29
C ALA A 167 -3.99 -6.62 -8.22
N LEU A 168 -3.42 -7.75 -7.81
CA LEU A 168 -3.48 -9.03 -8.51
C LEU A 168 -4.92 -9.53 -8.65
N LEU A 169 -5.66 -9.52 -7.54
CA LEU A 169 -7.05 -9.96 -7.51
C LEU A 169 -7.94 -9.18 -8.48
N LEU A 170 -7.72 -7.86 -8.57
CA LEU A 170 -8.53 -6.96 -9.39
C LEU A 170 -7.93 -6.70 -10.78
N LYS A 171 -6.73 -7.21 -11.06
CA LYS A 171 -5.93 -6.84 -12.26
C LYS A 171 -5.84 -5.33 -12.43
N ALA A 172 -5.62 -4.62 -11.32
CA ALA A 172 -5.73 -3.18 -11.21
C ALA A 172 -4.35 -2.51 -11.19
N PRO A 173 -4.23 -1.26 -11.69
CA PRO A 173 -3.04 -0.45 -11.51
C PRO A 173 -2.74 -0.23 -10.02
N LEU A 174 -1.43 -0.22 -9.66
CA LEU A 174 -0.96 -0.04 -8.30
C LEU A 174 -0.03 1.17 -8.21
N ILE A 175 -0.23 2.03 -7.20
CA ILE A 175 0.71 3.10 -6.86
C ILE A 175 1.29 2.82 -5.48
N PHE A 176 2.61 2.71 -5.40
CA PHE A 176 3.36 2.82 -4.16
C PHE A 176 3.62 4.30 -3.87
N LEU A 177 2.80 4.88 -3.00
CA LEU A 177 2.88 6.28 -2.65
C LEU A 177 3.71 6.47 -1.37
N SER A 178 4.79 7.23 -1.48
CA SER A 178 5.76 7.42 -0.42
C SER A 178 6.27 8.88 -0.37
N ASP A 179 7.47 9.09 0.12
CA ASP A 179 8.19 10.37 0.14
C ASP A 179 9.13 10.58 -1.06
N VAL A 180 9.24 9.60 -1.95
CA VAL A 180 10.13 9.69 -3.12
C VAL A 180 9.33 9.91 -4.39
N ARG A 181 9.74 10.89 -5.22
CA ARG A 181 9.03 11.27 -6.45
C ARG A 181 8.97 10.15 -7.51
N GLY A 182 9.85 9.17 -7.40
CA GLY A 182 10.06 8.09 -8.33
C GLY A 182 11.55 7.78 -8.47
N VAL A 183 11.93 7.16 -9.56
CA VAL A 183 13.32 6.85 -9.90
C VAL A 183 13.94 8.03 -10.63
N LEU A 184 15.12 8.47 -10.20
CA LEU A 184 15.86 9.55 -10.81
C LEU A 184 17.02 9.00 -11.64
N ASN A 185 17.35 9.68 -12.74
CA ASN A 185 18.56 9.40 -13.52
C ASN A 185 19.81 10.02 -12.88
N ALA A 186 20.97 9.91 -13.54
CA ALA A 186 22.24 10.48 -13.07
C ALA A 186 22.18 12.02 -12.87
N ASP A 187 21.38 12.72 -13.69
CA ASP A 187 21.17 14.19 -13.61
C ASP A 187 20.08 14.58 -12.60
N LYS A 188 19.62 13.65 -11.77
CA LYS A 188 18.52 13.80 -10.80
C LYS A 188 17.17 14.17 -11.43
N ALA A 189 17.00 13.95 -12.73
CA ALA A 189 15.71 14.08 -13.40
C ALA A 189 14.86 12.82 -13.22
N LEU A 190 13.54 13.01 -13.10
CA LEU A 190 12.60 11.91 -12.93
C LEU A 190 12.47 11.06 -14.20
N ILE A 191 12.70 9.76 -14.07
CA ILE A 191 12.43 8.78 -15.13
C ILE A 191 10.94 8.46 -15.10
N ARG A 192 10.21 8.82 -16.15
CA ARG A 192 8.75 8.63 -16.23
C ARG A 192 8.34 7.19 -16.45
N GLU A 193 9.08 6.47 -17.26
CA GLU A 193 8.83 5.05 -17.57
C GLU A 193 10.11 4.25 -17.41
N LEU A 194 10.02 3.10 -16.78
CA LEU A 194 11.17 2.26 -16.51
C LEU A 194 10.87 0.79 -16.84
N THR A 195 11.56 0.29 -17.86
CA THR A 195 11.50 -1.13 -18.27
C THR A 195 12.42 -1.99 -17.40
N PRO A 196 12.20 -3.32 -17.31
CA PRO A 196 13.09 -4.22 -16.57
C PRO A 196 14.56 -4.12 -17.00
N HIS A 197 14.81 -4.04 -18.32
CA HIS A 197 16.16 -3.94 -18.87
C HIS A 197 16.83 -2.61 -18.46
N ALA A 198 16.12 -1.48 -18.59
CA ALA A 198 16.65 -0.17 -18.20
C ALA A 198 16.91 -0.10 -16.68
N ALA A 199 16.05 -0.70 -15.86
CA ALA A 199 16.23 -0.76 -14.42
C ALA A 199 17.50 -1.55 -14.05
N GLN A 200 17.72 -2.71 -14.64
CA GLN A 200 18.93 -3.52 -14.40
C GLN A 200 20.20 -2.76 -14.76
N LYS A 201 20.20 -2.04 -15.89
CA LYS A 201 21.32 -1.19 -16.30
C LYS A 201 21.62 -0.12 -15.26
N LEU A 202 20.59 0.64 -14.83
CA LEU A 202 20.75 1.72 -13.83
C LEU A 202 21.20 1.18 -12.46
N ILE A 203 20.78 -0.03 -12.09
CA ILE A 203 21.26 -0.70 -10.86
C ILE A 203 22.73 -1.07 -11.01
N ALA A 204 23.14 -1.66 -12.14
CA ALA A 204 24.53 -2.03 -12.41
C ALA A 204 25.47 -0.82 -12.45
N GLU A 205 25.00 0.32 -12.95
CA GLU A 205 25.71 1.60 -12.97
C GLU A 205 25.71 2.32 -11.60
N GLY A 206 25.04 1.76 -10.57
CA GLY A 206 24.97 2.35 -9.23
C GLY A 206 24.06 3.60 -9.12
N ILE A 207 23.35 3.98 -10.19
CA ILE A 207 22.39 5.11 -10.19
C ILE A 207 21.19 4.78 -9.32
N ILE A 208 20.67 3.54 -9.45
CA ILE A 208 19.66 2.99 -8.53
C ILE A 208 20.39 2.17 -7.48
N SER A 209 20.32 2.57 -6.21
CA SER A 209 21.04 1.91 -5.11
C SER A 209 20.23 1.86 -3.82
N GLY A 210 20.67 1.06 -2.86
CA GLY A 210 20.10 0.99 -1.51
C GLY A 210 18.60 0.65 -1.50
N GLY A 211 17.82 1.39 -0.71
CA GLY A 211 16.38 1.18 -0.57
C GLY A 211 15.58 1.41 -1.87
N MET A 212 16.11 2.19 -2.84
CA MET A 212 15.46 2.38 -4.12
C MET A 212 15.53 1.12 -4.98
N THR A 213 16.64 0.36 -4.93
CA THR A 213 16.75 -0.94 -5.62
C THR A 213 15.65 -1.90 -5.18
N VAL A 214 15.38 -1.97 -3.87
CA VAL A 214 14.32 -2.82 -3.32
C VAL A 214 12.95 -2.39 -3.86
N LYS A 215 12.64 -1.09 -3.86
CA LYS A 215 11.37 -0.55 -4.37
C LYS A 215 11.19 -0.81 -5.87
N VAL A 216 12.25 -0.59 -6.67
CA VAL A 216 12.22 -0.83 -8.12
C VAL A 216 11.98 -2.30 -8.44
N ASN A 217 12.70 -3.20 -7.78
CA ASN A 217 12.51 -4.64 -7.98
C ASN A 217 11.10 -5.09 -7.58
N ALA A 218 10.55 -4.57 -6.46
CA ALA A 218 9.19 -4.84 -6.05
C ALA A 218 8.16 -4.33 -7.07
N ALA A 219 8.35 -3.12 -7.60
CA ALA A 219 7.46 -2.53 -8.59
C ALA A 219 7.48 -3.29 -9.93
N LEU A 220 8.66 -3.71 -10.40
CA LEU A 220 8.82 -4.54 -11.60
C LEU A 220 8.15 -5.91 -11.43
N ALA A 221 8.40 -6.57 -10.30
CA ALA A 221 7.77 -7.86 -9.98
C ALA A 221 6.23 -7.73 -9.91
N ALA A 222 5.74 -6.64 -9.30
CA ALA A 222 4.31 -6.35 -9.22
C ALA A 222 3.72 -6.10 -10.62
N ALA A 223 4.37 -5.32 -11.49
CA ALA A 223 3.91 -5.05 -12.85
C ALA A 223 3.84 -6.35 -13.68
N ALA A 224 4.88 -7.17 -13.62
CA ALA A 224 4.92 -8.47 -14.30
C ALA A 224 3.81 -9.42 -13.82
N ALA A 225 3.56 -9.46 -12.51
CA ALA A 225 2.56 -10.35 -11.90
C ALA A 225 1.12 -9.88 -12.17
N THR A 226 0.83 -8.58 -12.03
CA THR A 226 -0.52 -8.02 -12.23
C THR A 226 -0.90 -7.85 -13.69
N LYS A 227 0.09 -7.80 -14.59
CA LYS A 227 -0.06 -7.37 -15.99
C LYS A 227 -0.77 -6.01 -16.10
N ALA A 228 -0.57 -5.17 -15.11
CA ALA A 228 -1.12 -3.82 -15.02
C ALA A 228 0.01 -2.84 -14.63
N PRO A 229 -0.11 -1.56 -15.01
CA PRO A 229 0.92 -0.58 -14.67
C PRO A 229 1.08 -0.42 -13.15
N VAL A 230 2.33 -0.37 -12.70
CA VAL A 230 2.68 -0.07 -11.31
C VAL A 230 3.47 1.24 -11.28
N ALA A 231 3.24 2.08 -10.30
CA ALA A 231 3.95 3.35 -10.18
C ALA A 231 4.59 3.51 -8.78
N ILE A 232 5.74 4.18 -8.75
CA ILE A 232 6.33 4.73 -7.52
C ILE A 232 6.19 6.25 -7.61
N ALA A 233 5.57 6.87 -6.61
CA ALA A 233 5.32 8.30 -6.58
C ALA A 233 5.43 8.88 -5.17
N SER A 234 5.52 10.20 -5.08
CA SER A 234 5.52 10.93 -3.81
C SER A 234 4.18 11.59 -3.54
N VAL A 235 3.74 11.52 -2.28
CA VAL A 235 2.61 12.33 -1.79
C VAL A 235 2.93 13.83 -1.83
N PHE A 236 4.22 14.19 -1.77
CA PHE A 236 4.72 15.57 -1.81
C PHE A 236 4.98 16.10 -3.24
N ASP A 237 4.70 15.32 -4.28
CA ASP A 237 4.89 15.77 -5.66
C ASP A 237 3.70 16.64 -6.09
N GLU A 238 3.96 17.92 -6.36
CA GLU A 238 2.95 18.89 -6.80
C GLU A 238 2.20 18.46 -8.07
N THR A 239 2.82 17.61 -8.90
CA THR A 239 2.19 17.09 -10.12
C THR A 239 1.27 15.90 -9.89
N LEU A 240 1.27 15.31 -8.68
CA LEU A 240 0.50 14.10 -8.33
C LEU A 240 -0.99 14.24 -8.68
N THR A 241 -1.61 15.29 -8.18
CA THR A 241 -3.05 15.52 -8.39
C THR A 241 -3.39 15.81 -9.85
N HIS A 242 -2.55 16.55 -10.55
CA HIS A 242 -2.73 16.81 -11.99
C HIS A 242 -2.65 15.52 -12.82
N CYS A 243 -1.68 14.65 -12.52
CA CYS A 243 -1.58 13.34 -13.19
C CYS A 243 -2.85 12.52 -12.99
N LEU A 244 -3.34 12.41 -11.75
CA LEU A 244 -4.53 11.63 -11.42
C LEU A 244 -5.81 12.20 -12.06
N LEU A 245 -5.97 13.52 -12.07
CA LEU A 245 -7.10 14.19 -12.73
C LEU A 245 -7.09 13.99 -14.26
N SER A 246 -5.89 13.90 -14.88
CA SER A 246 -5.75 13.61 -16.30
C SER A 246 -5.78 12.11 -16.65
N GLY A 247 -6.06 11.24 -15.67
CA GLY A 247 -6.14 9.79 -15.87
C GLY A 247 -4.77 9.08 -15.97
N LYS A 248 -3.67 9.81 -15.79
CA LYS A 248 -2.31 9.27 -15.85
C LYS A 248 -1.83 8.78 -14.48
N LEU A 249 -0.86 7.87 -14.47
CA LEU A 249 -0.15 7.48 -13.25
C LEU A 249 0.97 8.49 -12.97
N PRO A 250 1.17 8.87 -11.70
CA PRO A 250 2.24 9.79 -11.28
C PRO A 250 3.59 9.07 -11.14
N GLY A 251 4.66 9.86 -11.03
CA GLY A 251 5.99 9.37 -10.68
C GLY A 251 6.66 8.56 -11.78
N THR A 252 7.30 7.45 -11.42
CA THR A 252 7.90 6.47 -12.35
C THR A 252 6.95 5.30 -12.52
N VAL A 253 6.56 5.02 -13.76
CA VAL A 253 5.67 3.93 -14.16
C VAL A 253 6.49 2.74 -14.64
N PHE A 254 6.15 1.57 -14.16
CA PHE A 254 6.68 0.28 -14.55
C PHE A 254 5.60 -0.45 -15.34
N ALA A 255 5.84 -0.70 -16.61
CA ALA A 255 4.98 -1.53 -17.47
C ALA A 255 5.54 -2.95 -17.54
N SER A 256 4.65 -3.92 -17.68
CA SER A 256 5.00 -5.33 -17.93
C SER A 256 5.50 -5.53 -19.34
#